data_892cfe5ef683c04f397dc5fed276ab67
#
_entry.id   892cfe5ef683c04f397dc5fed276ab67
#
_cell.length_a   1.000
_cell.length_b   1.000
_cell.length_c   1.000
_cell.angle_alpha   90.00
_cell.angle_beta   90.00
_cell.angle_gamma   90.00
#
_symmetry.space_group_name_H-M   'P 1'
#
loop_
_entity.id
_entity.type
_entity.pdbx_description
1 polymer ?
#
loop_
_entity_poly.entity_id
_entity_poly.type
_entity_poly.pdbx_seq_one_letter_code
_entity_poly.pdbx_strand_id
1 'polypeptide(L)'
;MLAADVIVMATPVYFYGMSAQMKTLIDRCCGPYTEMKNKEFYFIATAAEEDNGIMDRIVANFMGFLDCLENPTVKGTLFCGGVWHVGEIEGNPTLRQAYEQGKRV
;
A
#
# COMPACT_ATOMS: atom_id res chain seq x y z
N MET A 1 4.98 9.73 -9.95
CA MET A 1 3.73 9.88 -9.19
C MET A 1 2.89 11.07 -9.67
N LEU A 2 3.47 12.24 -10.00
CA LEU A 2 2.68 13.40 -10.44
C LEU A 2 1.82 13.13 -11.69
N ALA A 3 2.38 12.48 -12.69
CA ALA A 3 1.69 12.19 -13.95
C ALA A 3 0.71 10.98 -13.89
N ALA A 4 0.73 10.21 -12.82
CA ALA A 4 -0.15 9.05 -12.67
C ALA A 4 -1.48 9.47 -12.03
N ASP A 5 -2.59 8.93 -12.50
CA ASP A 5 -3.91 9.10 -11.89
C ASP A 5 -4.14 8.07 -10.80
N VAL A 6 -3.61 6.87 -10.99
CA VAL A 6 -3.68 5.75 -10.04
C VAL A 6 -2.29 5.43 -9.49
N ILE A 7 -2.18 5.24 -8.19
CA ILE A 7 -0.95 4.94 -7.48
C ILE A 7 -1.15 3.68 -6.64
N VAL A 8 -0.36 2.65 -6.91
CA VAL A 8 -0.32 1.43 -6.11
C VAL A 8 0.91 1.49 -5.20
N MET A 9 0.71 1.46 -3.90
CA MET A 9 1.77 1.45 -2.91
C MET A 9 1.84 0.07 -2.25
N ALA A 10 2.91 -0.65 -2.56
CA ALA A 10 3.13 -2.01 -2.05
C ALA A 10 4.35 -2.06 -1.12
N THR A 11 4.21 -2.67 0.04
CA THR A 11 5.27 -2.76 1.04
C THR A 11 5.25 -4.09 1.79
N PRO A 12 6.40 -4.72 2.06
CA PRO A 12 6.49 -5.69 3.14
C PRO A 12 6.31 -4.99 4.49
N VAL A 13 5.88 -5.74 5.48
CA VAL A 13 5.72 -5.25 6.86
C VAL A 13 6.96 -5.62 7.68
N TYR A 14 7.63 -4.64 8.21
CA TYR A 14 8.73 -4.80 9.13
C TYR A 14 8.42 -4.08 10.45
N PHE A 15 8.43 -4.84 11.57
CA PHE A 15 8.10 -4.29 12.89
C PHE A 15 6.80 -3.49 12.89
N TYR A 16 5.74 -4.06 12.29
CA TYR A 16 4.40 -3.46 12.17
C TYR A 16 4.33 -2.14 11.40
N GLY A 17 5.35 -1.82 10.63
CA GLY A 17 5.41 -0.61 9.80
C GLY A 17 5.75 -0.92 8.34
N MET A 18 5.63 0.10 7.49
CA MET A 18 6.10 0.01 6.11
C MET A 18 7.63 -0.07 6.05
N SER A 19 8.16 -0.60 4.94
CA SER A 19 9.60 -0.65 4.73
C SER A 19 10.22 0.77 4.69
N ALA A 20 11.51 0.86 5.04
CA ALA A 20 12.25 2.12 4.96
C ALA A 20 12.26 2.69 3.54
N GLN A 21 12.31 1.84 2.51
CA GLN A 21 12.24 2.26 1.11
C GLN A 21 10.92 2.94 0.77
N MET A 22 9.79 2.39 1.24
CA MET A 22 8.47 2.99 1.05
C MET A 22 8.38 4.33 1.79
N LYS A 23 8.86 4.40 3.04
CA LYS A 23 8.88 5.65 3.80
C LYS A 23 9.76 6.71 3.12
N THR A 24 10.91 6.31 2.57
CA THR A 24 11.78 7.21 1.81
C THR A 24 11.08 7.77 0.57
N LEU A 25 10.32 6.94 -0.15
CA LEU A 25 9.51 7.39 -1.29
C LEU A 25 8.50 8.45 -0.87
N ILE A 26 7.77 8.19 0.22
CA ILE A 26 6.79 9.15 0.78
C ILE A 26 7.48 10.46 1.18
N ASP A 27 8.59 10.39 1.89
CA ASP A 27 9.31 11.57 2.36
C ASP A 27 9.84 12.43 1.19
N ARG A 28 10.22 11.81 0.08
CA ARG A 28 10.61 12.52 -1.14
C ARG A 28 9.45 13.23 -1.85
N CYS A 29 8.21 12.86 -1.55
CA CYS A 29 7.04 13.58 -2.05
C CYS A 29 6.84 14.93 -1.34
N CYS A 30 7.57 15.22 -0.27
CA CYS A 30 7.45 16.48 0.48
C CYS A 30 7.63 17.73 -0.40
N GLY A 31 8.47 17.66 -1.44
CA GLY A 31 8.63 18.77 -2.39
C GLY A 31 7.37 19.00 -3.23
N PRO A 32 6.91 18.01 -4.00
CA PRO A 32 5.80 18.19 -4.95
C PRO A 32 4.42 17.79 -4.41
N TYR A 33 4.23 17.53 -3.10
CA TYR A 33 2.96 16.98 -2.58
C TYR A 33 1.75 17.85 -2.90
N THR A 34 1.90 19.15 -2.95
CA THR A 34 0.81 20.10 -3.29
C THR A 34 0.34 19.99 -4.74
N GLU A 35 1.14 19.35 -5.61
CA GLU A 35 0.79 19.06 -7.00
C GLU A 35 0.10 17.68 -7.16
N MET A 36 0.13 16.85 -6.11
CA MET A 36 -0.49 15.52 -6.10
C MET A 36 -1.97 15.62 -5.72
N LYS A 37 -2.81 15.91 -6.72
CA LYS A 37 -4.24 16.13 -6.52
C LYS A 37 -5.08 15.09 -7.22
N ASN A 38 -6.25 14.78 -6.63
CA ASN A 38 -7.26 13.89 -7.22
C ASN A 38 -6.71 12.52 -7.62
N LYS A 39 -5.82 11.94 -6.79
CA LYS A 39 -5.19 10.65 -7.07
C LYS A 39 -5.98 9.50 -6.42
N GLU A 40 -6.06 8.38 -7.13
CA GLU A 40 -6.59 7.13 -6.60
C GLU A 40 -5.44 6.26 -6.06
N PHE A 41 -5.64 5.69 -4.87
CA PHE A 41 -4.62 4.89 -4.20
C PHE A 41 -5.10 3.47 -3.95
N TYR A 42 -4.19 2.52 -4.14
CA TYR A 42 -4.32 1.14 -3.68
C TYR A 42 -3.14 0.81 -2.77
N PHE A 43 -3.41 0.11 -1.67
CA PHE A 43 -2.39 -0.32 -0.73
C PHE A 43 -2.28 -1.83 -0.71
N ILE A 44 -1.05 -2.33 -0.79
CA ILE A 44 -0.75 -3.75 -0.70
C ILE A 44 0.30 -3.94 0.40
N ALA A 45 0.04 -4.84 1.33
CA ALA A 45 1.01 -5.20 2.36
C ALA A 45 1.15 -6.72 2.48
N THR A 46 2.39 -7.18 2.71
CA THR A 46 2.70 -8.57 2.99
C THR A 46 3.39 -8.71 4.33
N ALA A 47 3.04 -9.72 5.12
CA ALA A 47 3.61 -9.96 6.44
C ALA A 47 3.77 -11.45 6.73
N ALA A 48 4.69 -11.78 7.65
CA ALA A 48 4.84 -13.12 8.18
C ALA A 48 3.63 -13.56 9.01
N GLU A 49 3.06 -12.63 9.78
CA GLU A 49 1.90 -12.88 10.61
C GLU A 49 0.58 -12.75 9.84
N GLU A 50 -0.44 -13.48 10.28
CA GLU A 50 -1.78 -13.49 9.64
C GLU A 50 -2.75 -12.46 10.26
N ASP A 51 -2.34 -11.73 11.30
CA ASP A 51 -3.20 -10.80 12.01
C ASP A 51 -3.62 -9.61 11.13
N ASN A 52 -4.92 -9.51 10.87
CA ASN A 52 -5.49 -8.41 10.08
C ASN A 52 -5.32 -7.02 10.76
N GLY A 53 -5.11 -6.94 12.06
CA GLY A 53 -4.78 -5.70 12.76
C GLY A 53 -3.47 -5.06 12.29
N ILE A 54 -2.59 -5.84 11.66
CA ILE A 54 -1.37 -5.33 11.02
C ILE A 54 -1.73 -4.42 9.86
N MET A 55 -2.71 -4.82 9.03
CA MET A 55 -3.14 -3.99 7.90
C MET A 55 -3.68 -2.63 8.34
N ASP A 56 -4.41 -2.58 9.43
CA ASP A 56 -4.94 -1.32 9.97
C ASP A 56 -3.81 -0.35 10.33
N ARG A 57 -2.71 -0.86 10.89
CA ARG A 57 -1.52 -0.05 11.20
C ARG A 57 -0.84 0.46 9.92
N ILE A 58 -0.73 -0.38 8.91
CA ILE A 58 -0.12 0.00 7.62
C ILE A 58 -1.00 1.03 6.91
N VAL A 59 -2.31 0.83 6.89
CA VAL A 59 -3.25 1.81 6.33
C VAL A 59 -3.13 3.15 7.06
N ALA A 60 -3.08 3.15 8.40
CA ALA A 60 -2.91 4.38 9.18
C ALA A 60 -1.61 5.13 8.82
N ASN A 61 -0.51 4.40 8.58
CA ASN A 61 0.74 5.00 8.11
C ASN A 61 0.59 5.66 6.72
N PHE A 62 -0.10 5.01 5.79
CA PHE A 62 -0.37 5.58 4.47
C PHE A 62 -1.34 6.77 4.54
N MET A 63 -2.37 6.69 5.41
CA MET A 63 -3.32 7.78 5.58
C MET A 63 -2.64 9.07 6.05
N GLY A 64 -1.63 9.00 6.91
CA GLY A 64 -0.85 10.18 7.31
C GLY A 64 -0.20 10.90 6.12
N PHE A 65 0.17 10.18 5.06
CA PHE A 65 0.64 10.78 3.81
C PHE A 65 -0.54 11.36 3.00
N LEU A 66 -1.62 10.60 2.85
CA LEU A 66 -2.77 11.01 2.06
C LEU A 66 -3.48 12.24 2.65
N ASP A 67 -3.52 12.37 3.97
CA ASP A 67 -4.12 13.53 4.66
C ASP A 67 -3.43 14.86 4.30
N CYS A 68 -2.21 14.80 3.77
CA CYS A 68 -1.48 15.97 3.26
C CYS A 68 -1.80 16.29 1.80
N LEU A 69 -2.51 15.41 1.08
CA LEU A 69 -2.80 15.58 -0.35
C LEU A 69 -4.17 16.23 -0.58
N GLU A 70 -4.36 16.81 -1.74
CA GLU A 70 -5.64 17.37 -2.13
C GLU A 70 -6.52 16.29 -2.79
N ASN A 71 -7.64 15.96 -2.14
CA ASN A 71 -8.66 15.06 -2.65
C ASN A 71 -8.17 13.66 -3.05
N PRO A 72 -7.41 12.95 -2.20
CA PRO A 72 -7.00 11.57 -2.47
C PRO A 72 -8.18 10.62 -2.25
N THR A 73 -8.21 9.51 -2.96
CA THR A 73 -9.22 8.46 -2.79
C THR A 73 -8.56 7.09 -2.63
N VAL A 74 -8.81 6.39 -1.53
CA VAL A 74 -8.39 4.99 -1.37
C VAL A 74 -9.43 4.09 -2.02
N LYS A 75 -9.02 3.35 -3.06
CA LYS A 75 -9.88 2.48 -3.87
C LYS A 75 -9.80 1.02 -3.44
N GLY A 76 -8.75 0.64 -2.75
CA GLY A 76 -8.61 -0.72 -2.25
C GLY A 76 -7.37 -0.93 -1.40
N THR A 77 -7.48 -1.94 -0.53
CA THR A 77 -6.39 -2.42 0.31
C THR A 77 -6.32 -3.94 0.20
N LEU A 78 -5.10 -4.49 0.14
CA LEU A 78 -4.84 -5.92 0.13
C LEU A 78 -3.79 -6.26 1.17
N PHE A 79 -4.08 -7.25 2.00
CA PHE A 79 -3.15 -7.79 2.98
C PHE A 79 -2.91 -9.27 2.73
N CYS A 80 -1.67 -9.66 2.58
CA CYS A 80 -1.25 -11.04 2.51
C CYS A 80 -0.40 -11.38 3.74
N GLY A 81 -1.03 -11.96 4.74
CA GLY A 81 -0.37 -12.51 5.93
C GLY A 81 0.11 -13.94 5.72
N GLY A 82 0.92 -14.43 6.66
CA GLY A 82 1.41 -15.81 6.67
C GLY A 82 2.46 -16.10 5.61
N VAL A 83 3.18 -15.09 5.10
CA VAL A 83 4.22 -15.27 4.07
C VAL A 83 5.59 -14.85 4.62
N TRP A 84 6.45 -15.82 4.89
CA TRP A 84 7.79 -15.64 5.42
C TRP A 84 8.88 -16.09 4.46
N HIS A 85 8.71 -17.27 3.83
CA HIS A 85 9.68 -17.84 2.92
C HIS A 85 9.33 -17.60 1.46
N VAL A 86 10.34 -17.71 0.61
CA VAL A 86 10.17 -17.65 -0.85
C VAL A 86 9.18 -18.73 -1.32
N GLY A 87 8.19 -18.33 -2.09
CA GLY A 87 7.18 -19.23 -2.67
C GLY A 87 5.92 -19.43 -1.84
N GLU A 88 5.88 -19.05 -0.57
CA GLU A 88 4.68 -19.21 0.28
C GLU A 88 3.47 -18.40 -0.20
N ILE A 89 3.70 -17.36 -1.00
CA ILE A 89 2.63 -16.59 -1.63
C ILE A 89 1.89 -17.41 -2.71
N GLU A 90 2.51 -18.47 -3.25
CA GLU A 90 1.91 -19.31 -4.27
C GLU A 90 0.71 -20.06 -3.69
N GLY A 91 -0.45 -19.93 -4.34
CA GLY A 91 -1.70 -20.51 -3.84
C GLY A 91 -2.42 -19.68 -2.76
N ASN A 92 -1.83 -18.59 -2.29
CA ASN A 92 -2.52 -17.69 -1.34
C ASN A 92 -3.72 -17.01 -2.03
N PRO A 93 -4.93 -17.03 -1.42
CA PRO A 93 -6.12 -16.42 -1.99
C PRO A 93 -5.97 -14.94 -2.34
N THR A 94 -5.09 -14.23 -1.64
CA THR A 94 -4.82 -12.81 -1.86
C THR A 94 -4.26 -12.52 -3.25
N LEU A 95 -3.53 -13.47 -3.86
CA LEU A 95 -3.07 -13.32 -5.26
C LEU A 95 -4.24 -13.17 -6.24
N ARG A 96 -5.29 -13.97 -6.06
CA ARG A 96 -6.49 -13.88 -6.88
C ARG A 96 -7.23 -12.56 -6.63
N GLN A 97 -7.32 -12.13 -5.38
CA GLN A 97 -7.92 -10.84 -5.02
C GLN A 97 -7.16 -9.68 -5.67
N ALA A 98 -5.83 -9.71 -5.63
CA ALA A 98 -4.97 -8.71 -6.28
C ALA A 98 -5.23 -8.66 -7.79
N TYR A 99 -5.29 -9.83 -8.44
CA TYR A 99 -5.58 -9.93 -9.87
C TYR A 99 -6.96 -9.35 -10.23
N GLU A 100 -8.01 -9.72 -9.50
CA GLU A 100 -9.36 -9.21 -9.75
C GLU A 100 -9.47 -7.70 -9.46
N GLN A 101 -8.74 -7.22 -8.47
CA GLN A 101 -8.67 -5.78 -8.19
C GLN A 101 -7.95 -5.03 -9.32
N GLY A 102 -6.82 -5.56 -9.80
CA GLY A 102 -6.07 -4.98 -10.92
C GLY A 102 -6.84 -4.88 -12.23
N LYS A 103 -7.81 -5.78 -12.46
CA LYS A 103 -8.70 -5.71 -13.64
C LYS A 103 -9.68 -4.54 -13.62
N ARG A 104 -9.86 -3.89 -12.46
CA ARG A 104 -10.81 -2.79 -12.27
C ARG A 104 -10.13 -1.41 -12.24
N VAL A 105 -8.83 -1.41 -12.38
CA VAL A 105 -8.00 -0.18 -12.35
C VAL A 105 -7.95 0.52 -13.72
#